data_3125749715f6be9a9f0b194eb0f2d802
#
_entry.id   3125749715f6be9a9f0b194eb0f2d802
#
_cell.length_a   1.000
_cell.length_b   1.000
_cell.length_c   1.000
_cell.angle_alpha   90.00
_cell.angle_beta   90.00
_cell.angle_gamma   90.00
#
_symmetry.space_group_name_H-M   'P 1'
#
loop_
_entity.id
_entity.type
_entity.pdbx_description
1 polymer ?
#
loop_
_entity_poly.entity_id
_entity_poly.type
_entity_poly.pdbx_seq_one_letter_code
_entity_poly.pdbx_strand_id
1 'polypeptide(L)' 'MVKFDNIIYVGDKVKTKFGVRQITKMELMPEPRHYSKCGINVNKMFTNMIKCCIIDLDDRHFVYGDEIERIS' A
#
# COMPACT_ATOMS: atom_id res chain seq x y z
N MET A 1 -8.47 4.45 -18.77
CA MET A 1 -7.69 3.28 -18.33
C MET A 1 -8.50 2.45 -17.34
N VAL A 2 -8.52 1.16 -17.51
CA VAL A 2 -9.25 0.26 -16.63
C VAL A 2 -8.30 -0.24 -15.54
N LYS A 3 -8.74 -0.11 -14.29
CA LYS A 3 -7.99 -0.65 -13.16
C LYS A 3 -8.51 -2.05 -12.85
N PHE A 4 -7.60 -2.92 -12.52
CA PHE A 4 -7.96 -4.29 -12.13
C PHE A 4 -8.36 -4.31 -10.66
N ASP A 5 -9.38 -5.10 -10.34
CA ASP A 5 -9.89 -5.19 -8.97
C ASP A 5 -8.87 -5.78 -8.01
N ASN A 6 -7.94 -6.58 -8.50
CA ASN A 6 -6.95 -7.24 -7.67
C ASN A 6 -5.62 -6.50 -7.60
N ILE A 7 -5.60 -5.24 -8.02
CA ILE A 7 -4.37 -4.44 -7.97
C ILE A 7 -4.67 -3.11 -7.30
N ILE A 8 -3.77 -2.71 -6.41
CA ILE A 8 -3.79 -1.41 -5.77
C ILE A 8 -2.63 -0.60 -6.32
N TYR A 9 -2.90 0.64 -6.68
CA TYR A 9 -1.94 1.54 -7.32
C TYR A 9 -1.56 2.69 -6.41
N VAL A 10 -0.34 3.17 -6.55
CA VAL A 10 0.02 4.47 -5.97
C VAL A 10 -0.90 5.53 -6.58
N GLY A 11 -1.45 6.36 -5.72
CA GLY A 11 -2.47 7.33 -6.13
C GLY A 11 -3.88 6.93 -5.77
N ASP A 12 -4.11 5.66 -5.48
CA ASP A 12 -5.44 5.20 -5.04
C ASP A 12 -5.74 5.71 -3.65
N LYS A 13 -7.02 5.90 -3.39
CA LYS A 13 -7.51 6.21 -2.05
C LYS A 13 -7.93 4.94 -1.37
N VAL A 14 -7.56 4.80 -0.11
CA VAL A 14 -7.88 3.63 0.69
C VAL A 14 -8.33 4.08 2.07
N LYS A 15 -9.06 3.21 2.73
CA LYS A 15 -9.48 3.45 4.09
C LYS A 15 -8.42 2.90 5.04
N THR A 16 -8.02 3.72 5.99
CA THR A 16 -6.99 3.35 6.95
C THR A 16 -7.46 3.73 8.35
N LYS A 17 -6.67 3.36 9.36
CA LYS A 17 -6.94 3.78 10.73
C LYS A 17 -6.85 5.30 10.92
N PHE A 18 -6.29 6.00 9.94
CA PHE A 18 -6.21 7.46 9.93
C PHE A 18 -7.30 8.09 9.06
N GLY A 19 -8.28 7.30 8.62
CA GLY A 19 -9.33 7.75 7.71
C GLY A 19 -9.01 7.39 6.27
N VAL A 20 -9.77 7.99 5.35
CA VAL A 20 -9.53 7.79 3.93
C VAL A 20 -8.32 8.61 3.51
N ARG A 21 -7.31 7.96 2.98
CA ARG A 21 -6.05 8.58 2.59
C ARG A 21 -5.61 8.11 1.22
N GLN A 22 -4.85 8.95 0.55
CA GLN A 22 -4.30 8.61 -0.76
C GLN A 22 -2.91 8.00 -0.58
N ILE A 23 -2.64 6.94 -1.31
CA ILE A 23 -1.34 6.28 -1.29
C ILE A 23 -0.36 7.14 -2.08
N THR A 24 0.74 7.53 -1.45
CA THR A 24 1.78 8.32 -2.11
C THR A 24 2.99 7.49 -2.48
N LYS A 25 3.18 6.36 -1.80
CA LYS A 25 4.34 5.51 -2.05
C LYS A 25 4.04 4.12 -1.52
N MET A 26 4.51 3.11 -2.22
CA MET A 26 4.47 1.73 -1.74
C MET A 26 5.87 1.14 -1.84
N GLU A 27 6.22 0.36 -0.83
CA GLU A 27 7.53 -0.24 -0.76
C GLU A 27 7.36 -1.72 -0.43
N LEU A 28 7.78 -2.58 -1.36
CA LEU A 28 7.72 -4.02 -1.16
C LEU A 28 8.89 -4.46 -0.30
N MET A 29 8.60 -5.13 0.79
CA MET A 29 9.61 -5.63 1.70
C MET A 29 9.98 -7.07 1.36
N PRO A 30 11.23 -7.47 1.56
CA PRO A 30 11.63 -8.86 1.31
C PRO A 30 10.86 -9.85 2.15
N GLU A 31 10.51 -9.47 3.38
CA GLU A 31 9.71 -10.28 4.27
C GLU A 31 8.63 -9.44 4.90
N PRO A 32 7.41 -9.97 5.00
CA PRO A 32 6.30 -9.20 5.55
C PRO A 32 6.60 -8.78 6.99
N ARG A 33 6.41 -7.50 7.27
CA ARG A 33 6.55 -6.93 8.61
C ARG A 33 7.90 -7.17 9.25
N HIS A 34 8.83 -7.66 8.46
CA HIS A 34 10.16 -7.87 8.95
C HIS A 34 10.95 -6.60 8.75
N TYR A 35 11.68 -6.22 9.74
CA TYR A 35 12.56 -5.11 9.60
C TYR A 35 13.45 -5.34 8.38
N SER A 36 13.57 -4.35 7.54
CA SER A 36 14.38 -4.47 6.35
C SER A 36 14.83 -3.10 5.92
N LYS A 37 16.06 -3.04 5.42
CA LYS A 37 16.61 -1.81 4.90
C LYS A 37 16.49 -1.72 3.39
N CYS A 38 15.95 -2.74 2.77
CA CYS A 38 16.02 -2.89 1.33
C CYS A 38 14.65 -3.09 0.71
N GLY A 39 13.69 -2.25 1.08
CA GLY A 39 12.40 -2.25 0.40
C GLY A 39 12.55 -1.79 -1.03
N ILE A 40 11.69 -2.28 -1.89
CA ILE A 40 11.67 -1.93 -3.30
C ILE A 40 10.45 -1.07 -3.56
N ASN A 41 10.66 0.12 -4.13
CA ASN A 41 9.56 0.99 -4.49
C ASN A 41 8.78 0.37 -5.65
N VAL A 42 7.46 0.32 -5.50
CA VAL A 42 6.59 -0.20 -6.55
C VAL A 42 5.46 0.78 -6.77
N ASN A 43 4.92 0.79 -7.98
CA ASN A 43 3.81 1.66 -8.33
C ASN A 43 2.46 0.99 -8.16
N LYS A 44 2.46 -0.32 -8.06
CA LYS A 44 1.24 -1.12 -7.93
C LYS A 44 1.59 -2.45 -7.29
N MET A 45 0.59 -3.08 -6.70
CA MET A 45 0.79 -4.36 -6.07
C MET A 45 -0.52 -5.14 -6.08
N PHE A 46 -0.42 -6.44 -6.25
CA PHE A 46 -1.58 -7.33 -6.15
C PHE A 46 -2.12 -7.30 -4.73
N THR A 47 -3.44 -7.32 -4.60
CA THR A 47 -4.07 -7.27 -3.29
C THR A 47 -3.71 -8.46 -2.41
N ASN A 48 -3.42 -9.61 -3.00
CA ASN A 48 -3.02 -10.78 -2.22
C ASN A 48 -1.58 -10.71 -1.73
N MET A 49 -0.81 -9.73 -2.19
CA MET A 49 0.56 -9.51 -1.75
C MET A 49 0.76 -8.17 -1.05
N ILE A 50 -0.30 -7.38 -0.96
CA ILE A 50 -0.18 -6.03 -0.41
C ILE A 50 0.27 -6.05 1.05
N LYS A 51 0.02 -7.14 1.76
CA LYS A 51 0.46 -7.28 3.16
C LYS A 51 1.97 -7.24 3.30
N CYS A 52 2.71 -7.48 2.21
CA CYS A 52 4.16 -7.43 2.21
C CYS A 52 4.70 -6.01 2.00
N CYS A 53 3.82 -5.05 1.85
CA CYS A 53 4.22 -3.68 1.54
C CYS A 53 4.06 -2.75 2.72
N ILE A 54 4.93 -1.74 2.75
CA ILE A 54 4.71 -0.55 3.58
C ILE A 54 4.12 0.50 2.66
N ILE A 55 3.06 1.13 3.11
CA ILE A 55 2.30 2.08 2.30
C ILE A 55 2.36 3.44 2.96
N ASP A 56 2.93 4.40 2.26
CA ASP A 56 2.98 5.80 2.72
C ASP A 56 1.71 6.50 2.27
N LEU A 57 1.19 7.31 3.16
CA LEU A 57 -0.06 8.04 2.95
C LEU A 57 0.20 9.52 2.77
N ASP A 58 -0.79 10.22 2.25
CA ASP A 58 -0.67 11.64 1.96
C ASP A 58 -0.63 12.53 3.20
N ASP A 59 -0.89 11.97 4.37
CA ASP A 59 -0.81 12.71 5.64
C ASP A 59 0.48 12.42 6.40
N ARG A 60 1.46 11.83 5.72
CA ARG A 60 2.78 11.47 6.27
C ARG A 60 2.77 10.30 7.23
N HIS A 61 1.63 9.64 7.41
CA HIS A 61 1.59 8.38 8.12
C HIS A 61 1.95 7.24 7.17
N PHE A 62 2.31 6.11 7.73
CA PHE A 62 2.44 4.90 6.94
C PHE A 62 1.66 3.78 7.62
N VAL A 63 1.28 2.79 6.82
CA VAL A 63 0.59 1.59 7.31
C VAL A 63 1.14 0.39 6.55
N TYR A 64 0.92 -0.79 7.11
CA TYR A 64 1.18 -2.02 6.37
C TYR A 64 0.00 -2.30 5.46
N GLY A 65 0.27 -3.05 4.40
CA GLY A 65 -0.76 -3.30 3.40
C GLY A 65 -2.00 -4.03 3.90
N ASP A 66 -1.87 -4.83 4.96
CA ASP A 66 -3.03 -5.50 5.52
C ASP A 66 -3.84 -4.61 6.47
N GLU A 67 -3.41 -3.38 6.66
CA GLU A 67 -4.12 -2.41 7.48
C GLU A 67 -4.95 -1.44 6.65
N ILE A 68 -5.03 -1.65 5.36
CA ILE A 68 -5.83 -0.79 4.49
C ILE A 68 -7.04 -1.55 3.99
N GLU A 69 -8.04 -0.79 3.60
CA GLU A 69 -9.26 -1.33 3.02
C GLU A 69 -9.52 -0.60 1.73
N ARG A 70 -9.73 -1.36 0.68
CA ARG A 70 -9.94 -0.79 -0.63
C ARG A 70 -11.29 -0.09 -0.69
N ILE A 71 -11.30 1.07 -1.32
CA ILE A 71 -12.52 1.80 -1.59
C ILE A 71 -12.80 1.65 -3.08
N SER A 72 -13.91 1.04 -3.39
CA SER A 72 -14.30 0.83 -4.78
C SER A 72 -15.00 2.05 -5.37
#